data_946fe10e6c8553b5b2df817ba97c1820
#
_entry.id   946fe10e6c8553b5b2df817ba97c1820
#
_cell.length_a   1.000
_cell.length_b   1.000
_cell.length_c   1.000
_cell.angle_alpha   90.00
_cell.angle_beta   90.00
_cell.angle_gamma   90.00
#
_symmetry.space_group_name_H-M   'P 1'
#
loop_
_entity.id
_entity.type
_entity.pdbx_description
1 polymer ?
#
loop_
_entity_poly.entity_id
_entity_poly.type
_entity_poly.pdbx_seq_one_letter_code
_entity_poly.pdbx_strand_id
1 'polypeptide(L)'
;MTDNLRIWRKVEKTNPAHTKKVNQRGGFTSICANYQILAATEQFGPIGIGWGYTTGHPIICDTLVMVPVTLWHGSRDNTFGPMIGCDEWKSDKGRIDSDAPKKAVTDALTKLLSQLGFNADVFLGRFDDSKYVEAVTREFAEAERAANAPPPDAKINDKTRDWITDKLTERQLSAIDLCGFLGVTSLKDLTYGNIDAVKEWL
;
A
#
# COMPACT_ATOMS: atom_id res chain seq x y z
N MET A 1 -9.64 -19.75 -20.20
CA MET A 1 -10.15 -18.36 -20.29
C MET A 1 -9.18 -17.44 -19.57
N THR A 2 -8.70 -16.41 -20.22
CA THR A 2 -7.84 -15.39 -19.60
C THR A 2 -8.69 -14.58 -18.62
N ASP A 3 -8.26 -14.45 -17.35
CA ASP A 3 -8.95 -13.60 -16.37
C ASP A 3 -8.66 -12.12 -16.70
N ASN A 4 -9.61 -11.46 -17.32
CA ASN A 4 -9.49 -10.06 -17.74
C ASN A 4 -9.38 -9.09 -16.54
N LEU A 5 -9.78 -9.50 -15.34
CA LEU A 5 -9.70 -8.70 -14.11
C LEU A 5 -8.49 -9.06 -13.26
N ARG A 6 -7.56 -9.85 -13.76
CA ARG A 6 -6.38 -10.32 -12.98
C ARG A 6 -5.52 -9.21 -12.37
N ILE A 7 -5.36 -8.08 -13.08
CA ILE A 7 -4.65 -6.91 -12.57
C ILE A 7 -5.54 -6.17 -11.59
N TRP A 8 -6.75 -5.82 -12.01
CA TRP A 8 -7.73 -5.05 -11.24
C TRP A 8 -7.90 -5.58 -9.82
N ARG A 9 -8.19 -6.88 -9.66
CA ARG A 9 -8.42 -7.51 -8.35
C ARG A 9 -7.23 -7.45 -7.39
N LYS A 10 -6.02 -7.30 -7.91
CA LYS A 10 -4.81 -7.21 -7.10
C LYS A 10 -4.52 -5.81 -6.60
N VAL A 11 -5.01 -4.78 -7.31
CA VAL A 11 -4.60 -3.39 -7.11
C VAL A 11 -5.77 -2.45 -6.78
N GLU A 12 -7.00 -2.98 -6.72
CA GLU A 12 -8.20 -2.17 -6.51
C GLU A 12 -8.34 -1.58 -5.09
N LYS A 13 -7.73 -2.23 -4.08
CA LYS A 13 -7.79 -1.77 -2.70
C LYS A 13 -6.68 -0.79 -2.39
N THR A 14 -7.03 0.26 -1.67
CA THR A 14 -6.10 1.32 -1.26
C THR A 14 -5.83 1.24 0.23
N ASN A 15 -4.55 1.22 0.62
CA ASN A 15 -4.20 1.38 2.03
C ASN A 15 -4.51 2.80 2.49
N PRO A 16 -5.44 2.98 3.46
CA PRO A 16 -5.84 4.31 3.94
C PRO A 16 -4.70 5.16 4.51
N ALA A 17 -3.62 4.54 4.99
CA ALA A 17 -2.42 5.25 5.46
C ALA A 17 -1.75 6.11 4.37
N HIS A 18 -2.02 5.81 3.09
CA HIS A 18 -1.48 6.54 1.94
C HIS A 18 -2.52 7.45 1.27
N THR A 19 -3.60 7.77 1.99
CA THR A 19 -4.64 8.68 1.50
C THR A 19 -4.74 9.93 2.36
N LYS A 20 -5.33 10.99 1.79
CA LYS A 20 -5.58 12.25 2.49
C LYS A 20 -6.94 12.80 2.06
N LYS A 21 -7.78 13.17 3.03
CA LYS A 21 -8.99 13.94 2.74
C LYS A 21 -8.63 15.38 2.37
N VAL A 22 -9.17 15.84 1.24
CA VAL A 22 -9.01 17.20 0.72
C VAL A 22 -10.37 17.86 0.78
N ASN A 23 -10.49 18.96 1.53
CA ASN A 23 -11.78 19.67 1.74
C ASN A 23 -12.13 20.66 0.64
N GLN A 24 -11.32 20.74 -0.43
CA GLN A 24 -11.56 21.63 -1.57
C GLN A 24 -12.54 20.99 -2.56
N ARG A 25 -13.27 21.81 -3.33
CA ARG A 25 -14.16 21.36 -4.41
C ARG A 25 -15.21 20.30 -3.99
N GLY A 26 -15.80 20.47 -2.82
CA GLY A 26 -16.80 19.51 -2.30
C GLY A 26 -16.25 18.34 -1.50
N GLY A 27 -14.93 18.24 -1.39
CA GLY A 27 -14.25 17.18 -0.67
C GLY A 27 -14.00 15.93 -1.54
N PHE A 28 -12.80 15.40 -1.44
CA PHE A 28 -12.45 14.12 -2.06
C PHE A 28 -11.28 13.47 -1.31
N THR A 29 -11.08 12.18 -1.54
CA THR A 29 -9.91 11.46 -1.03
C THR A 29 -8.80 11.50 -2.08
N SER A 30 -7.66 12.10 -1.73
CA SER A 30 -6.45 12.11 -2.54
C SER A 30 -5.57 10.92 -2.18
N ILE A 31 -4.92 10.35 -3.17
CA ILE A 31 -3.99 9.22 -3.02
C ILE A 31 -2.56 9.75 -3.16
N CYS A 32 -1.64 9.26 -2.33
CA CYS A 32 -0.24 9.59 -2.45
C CYS A 32 0.33 9.06 -3.79
N ALA A 33 0.88 9.94 -4.62
CA ALA A 33 1.42 9.55 -5.92
C ALA A 33 2.54 8.51 -5.82
N ASN A 34 3.42 8.64 -4.82
CA ASN A 34 4.48 7.66 -4.60
C ASN A 34 3.95 6.28 -4.20
N TYR A 35 2.81 6.22 -3.50
CA TYR A 35 2.13 4.96 -3.21
C TYR A 35 1.61 4.28 -4.48
N GLN A 36 1.09 5.03 -5.43
CA GLN A 36 0.67 4.48 -6.72
C GLN A 36 1.86 3.94 -7.53
N ILE A 37 3.00 4.62 -7.48
CA ILE A 37 4.24 4.15 -8.11
C ILE A 37 4.74 2.87 -7.43
N LEU A 38 4.68 2.79 -6.09
CA LEU A 38 5.00 1.59 -5.33
C LEU A 38 4.11 0.42 -5.75
N ALA A 39 2.80 0.60 -5.73
CA ALA A 39 1.84 -0.43 -6.11
C ALA A 39 2.03 -0.90 -7.57
N ALA A 40 2.31 0.02 -8.50
CA ALA A 40 2.63 -0.33 -9.88
C ALA A 40 3.94 -1.12 -9.99
N THR A 41 4.93 -0.77 -9.16
CA THR A 41 6.22 -1.49 -9.10
C THR A 41 6.06 -2.89 -8.52
N GLU A 42 5.24 -3.06 -7.48
CA GLU A 42 4.91 -4.37 -6.92
C GLU A 42 4.17 -5.26 -7.94
N GLN A 43 3.24 -4.67 -8.69
CA GLN A 43 2.43 -5.42 -9.67
C GLN A 43 3.19 -5.79 -10.93
N PHE A 44 4.05 -4.92 -11.44
CA PHE A 44 4.67 -5.05 -12.77
C PHE A 44 6.18 -5.23 -12.74
N GLY A 45 6.83 -5.03 -11.59
CA GLY A 45 8.29 -5.00 -11.46
C GLY A 45 8.86 -3.57 -11.51
N PRO A 46 10.18 -3.40 -11.48
CA PRO A 46 10.81 -2.08 -11.43
C PRO A 46 10.43 -1.19 -12.62
N ILE A 47 10.24 0.12 -12.33
CA ILE A 47 9.99 1.13 -13.37
C ILE A 47 11.16 1.16 -14.38
N GLY A 48 10.84 1.27 -15.66
CA GLY A 48 11.81 1.20 -16.74
C GLY A 48 12.11 -0.23 -17.21
N ILE A 49 11.77 -1.27 -16.43
CA ILE A 49 11.94 -2.70 -16.73
C ILE A 49 10.59 -3.37 -16.92
N GLY A 50 9.76 -3.43 -15.88
CA GLY A 50 8.45 -4.09 -15.90
C GLY A 50 7.31 -3.18 -16.33
N TRP A 51 7.47 -1.87 -16.14
CA TRP A 51 6.52 -0.83 -16.55
C TRP A 51 7.22 0.50 -16.69
N GLY A 52 6.50 1.47 -17.20
CA GLY A 52 6.96 2.84 -17.29
C GLY A 52 6.01 3.71 -18.09
N TYR A 53 6.44 4.93 -18.35
CA TYR A 53 5.67 5.88 -19.14
C TYR A 53 6.58 6.76 -19.99
N THR A 54 6.01 7.36 -21.02
CA THR A 54 6.63 8.41 -21.85
C THR A 54 5.75 9.64 -21.82
N THR A 55 6.37 10.81 -21.93
CA THR A 55 5.66 12.10 -22.01
C THR A 55 5.78 12.66 -23.41
N GLY A 56 4.68 13.23 -23.89
CA GLY A 56 4.72 14.10 -25.07
C GLY A 56 5.22 15.50 -24.73
N HIS A 57 5.26 16.38 -25.72
CA HIS A 57 5.59 17.78 -25.51
C HIS A 57 4.53 18.47 -24.65
N PRO A 58 4.93 19.25 -23.63
CA PRO A 58 3.99 20.07 -22.87
C PRO A 58 3.27 21.08 -23.79
N ILE A 59 1.98 21.23 -23.57
CA ILE A 59 1.13 22.20 -24.26
C ILE A 59 0.73 23.26 -23.25
N ILE A 60 1.00 24.51 -23.56
CA ILE A 60 0.59 25.64 -22.73
C ILE A 60 -0.64 26.30 -23.38
N CYS A 61 -1.70 26.39 -22.59
CA CYS A 61 -2.92 27.08 -22.99
C CYS A 61 -3.32 28.02 -21.87
N ASP A 62 -3.14 29.30 -22.10
CA ASP A 62 -3.39 30.37 -21.13
C ASP A 62 -2.67 30.13 -19.79
N THR A 63 -3.40 29.84 -18.73
CA THR A 63 -2.87 29.58 -17.39
C THR A 63 -2.58 28.10 -17.13
N LEU A 64 -2.88 27.19 -18.07
CA LEU A 64 -2.75 25.75 -17.90
C LEU A 64 -1.54 25.21 -18.65
N VAL A 65 -0.85 24.26 -18.03
CA VAL A 65 0.08 23.34 -18.68
C VAL A 65 -0.58 21.97 -18.79
N MET A 66 -0.55 21.42 -19.98
CA MET A 66 -1.06 20.08 -20.29
C MET A 66 0.09 19.19 -20.75
N VAL A 67 0.18 17.98 -20.23
CA VAL A 67 1.23 17.02 -20.60
C VAL A 67 0.58 15.69 -20.98
N PRO A 68 0.73 15.26 -22.27
CA PRO A 68 0.33 13.91 -22.66
C PRO A 68 1.26 12.86 -22.06
N VAL A 69 0.68 11.80 -21.48
CA VAL A 69 1.44 10.69 -20.90
C VAL A 69 0.91 9.38 -21.46
N THR A 70 1.81 8.51 -21.91
CA THR A 70 1.51 7.15 -22.37
C THR A 70 2.19 6.17 -21.43
N LEU A 71 1.43 5.21 -20.91
CA LEU A 71 1.92 4.16 -20.02
C LEU A 71 2.14 2.87 -20.81
N TRP A 72 3.11 2.07 -20.39
CA TRP A 72 3.34 0.71 -20.84
C TRP A 72 3.61 -0.21 -19.65
N HIS A 73 3.26 -1.51 -19.77
CA HIS A 73 3.58 -2.52 -18.77
C HIS A 73 3.80 -3.90 -19.41
N GLY A 74 4.65 -4.72 -18.79
CA GLY A 74 5.01 -6.06 -19.27
C GLY A 74 5.90 -6.06 -20.51
N SER A 75 5.55 -5.29 -21.54
CA SER A 75 6.34 -5.05 -22.75
C SER A 75 6.27 -3.59 -23.12
N ARG A 76 7.34 -3.08 -23.75
CA ARG A 76 7.39 -1.71 -24.31
C ARG A 76 6.34 -1.46 -25.39
N ASP A 77 5.90 -2.50 -26.06
CA ASP A 77 4.87 -2.42 -27.10
C ASP A 77 3.45 -2.45 -26.55
N ASN A 78 3.29 -2.87 -25.29
CA ASN A 78 1.99 -2.90 -24.61
C ASN A 78 1.72 -1.54 -23.96
N THR A 79 1.33 -0.59 -24.78
CA THR A 79 1.09 0.80 -24.40
C THR A 79 -0.37 1.16 -24.45
N PHE A 80 -0.80 2.09 -23.60
CA PHE A 80 -2.09 2.77 -23.73
C PHE A 80 -2.03 4.23 -23.29
N GLY A 81 -2.94 5.02 -23.80
CA GLY A 81 -2.89 6.47 -23.72
C GLY A 81 -2.73 7.08 -25.13
N PRO A 82 -2.33 8.35 -25.28
CA PRO A 82 -1.96 9.22 -24.18
C PRO A 82 -3.14 9.71 -23.34
N MET A 83 -2.93 9.82 -22.03
CA MET A 83 -3.77 10.59 -21.13
C MET A 83 -3.19 11.99 -20.95
N ILE A 84 -4.03 12.99 -20.99
CA ILE A 84 -3.60 14.38 -20.78
C ILE A 84 -3.80 14.74 -19.31
N GLY A 85 -2.71 15.03 -18.61
CA GLY A 85 -2.75 15.65 -17.29
C GLY A 85 -2.65 17.16 -17.41
N CYS A 86 -3.27 17.87 -16.48
CA CYS A 86 -3.33 19.32 -16.47
C CYS A 86 -2.99 19.88 -15.09
N ASP A 87 -2.32 21.02 -15.07
CA ASP A 87 -2.18 21.84 -13.84
C ASP A 87 -2.08 23.33 -14.21
N GLU A 88 -2.34 24.18 -13.23
CA GLU A 88 -2.21 25.63 -13.39
C GLU A 88 -0.74 26.03 -13.23
N TRP A 89 -0.08 26.45 -14.32
CA TRP A 89 1.30 26.91 -14.28
C TRP A 89 1.44 28.40 -13.96
N LYS A 90 0.35 29.18 -14.15
CA LYS A 90 0.34 30.60 -13.89
C LYS A 90 -1.00 30.99 -13.25
N SER A 91 -0.95 31.55 -12.06
CA SER A 91 -2.14 32.06 -11.38
C SER A 91 -2.65 33.37 -11.99
N ASP A 92 -3.89 33.72 -11.70
CA ASP A 92 -4.51 35.00 -12.10
C ASP A 92 -3.69 36.25 -11.69
N LYS A 93 -2.89 36.12 -10.62
CA LYS A 93 -2.00 37.18 -10.11
C LYS A 93 -0.62 37.17 -10.78
N GLY A 94 -0.42 36.36 -11.81
CA GLY A 94 0.83 36.26 -12.57
C GLY A 94 1.95 35.45 -11.88
N ARG A 95 1.67 34.82 -10.75
CA ARG A 95 2.65 33.95 -10.08
C ARG A 95 2.83 32.64 -10.88
N ILE A 96 4.09 32.29 -11.15
CA ILE A 96 4.45 31.06 -11.87
C ILE A 96 4.66 29.92 -10.88
N ASP A 97 4.09 28.75 -11.18
CA ASP A 97 4.37 27.49 -10.51
C ASP A 97 5.31 26.63 -11.38
N SER A 98 6.57 26.58 -10.98
CA SER A 98 7.60 25.78 -11.68
C SER A 98 7.40 24.27 -11.59
N ASP A 99 6.56 23.80 -10.66
CA ASP A 99 6.26 22.38 -10.50
C ASP A 99 5.00 21.92 -11.26
N ALA A 100 4.24 22.84 -11.84
CA ALA A 100 3.03 22.54 -12.59
C ALA A 100 3.22 21.46 -13.69
N PRO A 101 4.31 21.44 -14.47
CA PRO A 101 4.52 20.37 -15.45
C PRO A 101 4.65 18.98 -14.81
N LYS A 102 5.30 18.88 -13.65
CA LYS A 102 5.45 17.62 -12.90
C LYS A 102 4.10 17.15 -12.32
N LYS A 103 3.30 18.10 -11.82
CA LYS A 103 1.95 17.84 -11.32
C LYS A 103 1.04 17.34 -12.42
N ALA A 104 1.10 17.94 -13.61
CA ALA A 104 0.37 17.51 -14.79
C ALA A 104 0.73 16.06 -15.19
N VAL A 105 2.02 15.69 -15.18
CA VAL A 105 2.45 14.31 -15.42
C VAL A 105 1.88 13.37 -14.35
N THR A 106 1.92 13.76 -13.08
CA THR A 106 1.38 12.97 -11.97
C THR A 106 -0.13 12.76 -12.10
N ASP A 107 -0.88 13.78 -12.49
CA ASP A 107 -2.32 13.70 -12.74
C ASP A 107 -2.63 12.69 -13.86
N ALA A 108 -1.95 12.79 -15.00
CA ALA A 108 -2.11 11.85 -16.11
C ALA A 108 -1.78 10.41 -15.70
N LEU A 109 -0.67 10.21 -14.98
CA LEU A 109 -0.23 8.90 -14.52
C LEU A 109 -1.25 8.28 -13.55
N THR A 110 -1.77 9.07 -12.62
CA THR A 110 -2.84 8.66 -11.70
C THR A 110 -4.07 8.16 -12.47
N LYS A 111 -4.48 8.87 -13.51
CA LYS A 111 -5.61 8.46 -14.37
C LYS A 111 -5.33 7.21 -15.18
N LEU A 112 -4.14 7.05 -15.73
CA LEU A 112 -3.72 5.84 -16.44
C LEU A 112 -3.73 4.62 -15.51
N LEU A 113 -3.13 4.74 -14.33
CA LEU A 113 -3.12 3.65 -13.36
C LEU A 113 -4.54 3.29 -12.87
N SER A 114 -5.40 4.28 -12.64
CA SER A 114 -6.79 4.02 -12.25
C SER A 114 -7.58 3.22 -13.28
N GLN A 115 -7.29 3.39 -14.57
CA GLN A 115 -7.91 2.60 -15.65
C GLN A 115 -7.45 1.14 -15.66
N LEU A 116 -6.32 0.82 -15.05
CA LEU A 116 -5.87 -0.55 -14.80
C LEU A 116 -6.42 -1.14 -13.49
N GLY A 117 -7.17 -0.35 -12.73
CA GLY A 117 -7.79 -0.74 -11.46
C GLY A 117 -7.03 -0.28 -10.21
N PHE A 118 -5.87 0.39 -10.35
CA PHE A 118 -5.15 0.89 -9.18
C PHE A 118 -6.01 1.88 -8.40
N ASN A 119 -6.17 1.58 -7.11
CA ASN A 119 -6.94 2.40 -6.19
C ASN A 119 -8.42 2.59 -6.63
N ALA A 120 -9.00 1.60 -7.29
CA ALA A 120 -10.35 1.68 -7.83
C ALA A 120 -11.40 1.97 -6.75
N ASP A 121 -11.19 1.49 -5.53
CA ASP A 121 -12.08 1.74 -4.40
C ASP A 121 -12.23 3.23 -4.06
N VAL A 122 -11.14 4.02 -4.17
CA VAL A 122 -11.18 5.48 -4.01
C VAL A 122 -11.95 6.12 -5.16
N PHE A 123 -11.66 5.75 -6.41
CA PHE A 123 -12.29 6.33 -7.59
C PHE A 123 -13.77 5.92 -7.73
N LEU A 124 -14.17 4.80 -7.14
CA LEU A 124 -15.56 4.34 -7.06
C LEU A 124 -16.32 4.93 -5.86
N GLY A 125 -15.70 5.83 -5.08
CA GLY A 125 -16.34 6.51 -3.95
C GLY A 125 -16.48 5.65 -2.70
N ARG A 126 -15.86 4.45 -2.61
CA ARG A 126 -15.97 3.58 -1.43
C ARG A 126 -15.34 4.21 -0.18
N PHE A 127 -14.41 5.14 -0.36
CA PHE A 127 -13.78 5.88 0.73
C PHE A 127 -14.68 6.95 1.39
N ASP A 128 -15.88 7.14 0.87
CA ASP A 128 -16.90 7.97 1.53
C ASP A 128 -17.65 7.20 2.62
N ASP A 129 -17.57 5.86 2.61
CA ASP A 129 -18.10 4.99 3.67
C ASP A 129 -17.03 4.71 4.73
N SER A 130 -17.25 5.24 5.94
CA SER A 130 -16.33 5.05 7.08
C SER A 130 -16.16 3.58 7.47
N LYS A 131 -17.22 2.76 7.37
CA LYS A 131 -17.15 1.32 7.70
C LYS A 131 -16.26 0.57 6.72
N TYR A 132 -16.31 0.94 5.43
CA TYR A 132 -15.40 0.39 4.42
C TYR A 132 -13.95 0.75 4.75
N VAL A 133 -13.67 2.03 5.06
CA VAL A 133 -12.33 2.52 5.39
C VAL A 133 -11.78 1.81 6.64
N GLU A 134 -12.59 1.64 7.69
CA GLU A 134 -12.20 0.90 8.89
C GLU A 134 -11.87 -0.57 8.59
N ALA A 135 -12.68 -1.24 7.77
CA ALA A 135 -12.47 -2.63 7.39
C ALA A 135 -11.16 -2.81 6.61
N VAL A 136 -10.92 -1.94 5.62
CA VAL A 136 -9.69 -1.96 4.80
C VAL A 136 -8.46 -1.60 5.64
N THR A 137 -8.57 -0.63 6.57
CA THR A 137 -7.48 -0.28 7.50
C THR A 137 -7.05 -1.50 8.32
N ARG A 138 -8.02 -2.26 8.84
CA ARG A 138 -7.74 -3.48 9.61
C ARG A 138 -7.09 -4.55 8.73
N GLU A 139 -7.59 -4.77 7.51
CA GLU A 139 -7.04 -5.74 6.57
C GLU A 139 -5.55 -5.45 6.25
N PHE A 140 -5.21 -4.19 5.95
CA PHE A 140 -3.81 -3.81 5.69
C PHE A 140 -2.94 -3.93 6.94
N ALA A 141 -3.44 -3.56 8.12
CA ALA A 141 -2.69 -3.72 9.37
C ALA A 141 -2.44 -5.20 9.72
N GLU A 142 -3.39 -6.09 9.44
CA GLU A 142 -3.23 -7.54 9.62
C GLU A 142 -2.21 -8.11 8.62
N ALA A 143 -2.27 -7.70 7.36
CA ALA A 143 -1.31 -8.12 6.34
C ALA A 143 0.12 -7.63 6.67
N GLU A 144 0.29 -6.41 7.15
CA GLU A 144 1.58 -5.87 7.58
C GLU A 144 2.13 -6.62 8.79
N ARG A 145 1.29 -6.92 9.78
CA ARG A 145 1.69 -7.74 10.93
C ARG A 145 2.13 -9.14 10.51
N ALA A 146 1.40 -9.76 9.58
CA ALA A 146 1.75 -11.08 9.05
C ALA A 146 3.07 -11.04 8.28
N ALA A 147 3.29 -10.01 7.46
CA ALA A 147 4.55 -9.84 6.71
C ALA A 147 5.77 -9.57 7.60
N ASN A 148 5.56 -8.88 8.74
CA ASN A 148 6.61 -8.56 9.70
C ASN A 148 6.73 -9.59 10.85
N ALA A 149 5.89 -10.64 10.84
CA ALA A 149 5.95 -11.68 11.86
C ALA A 149 7.30 -12.45 11.76
N PRO A 150 7.97 -12.68 12.87
CA PRO A 150 9.19 -13.49 12.85
C PRO A 150 8.90 -14.90 12.32
N PRO A 151 9.87 -15.54 11.63
CA PRO A 151 9.71 -16.92 11.18
C PRO A 151 9.33 -17.84 12.34
N PRO A 152 8.46 -18.85 12.11
CA PRO A 152 8.00 -19.75 13.19
C PRO A 152 9.12 -20.50 13.90
N ASP A 153 10.22 -20.78 13.20
CA ASP A 153 11.41 -21.47 13.72
C ASP A 153 12.40 -20.54 14.42
N ALA A 154 12.23 -19.23 14.30
CA ALA A 154 13.05 -18.26 15.01
C ALA A 154 12.80 -18.32 16.51
N LYS A 155 13.87 -18.26 17.31
CA LYS A 155 13.77 -18.18 18.78
C LYS A 155 13.07 -16.91 19.22
N ILE A 156 12.24 -17.03 20.26
CA ILE A 156 11.57 -15.87 20.85
C ILE A 156 12.59 -14.86 21.40
N ASN A 157 12.27 -13.60 21.28
CA ASN A 157 13.10 -12.53 21.86
C ASN A 157 12.89 -12.42 23.38
N ASP A 158 13.75 -11.63 24.04
CA ASP A 158 13.70 -11.45 25.49
C ASP A 158 12.36 -10.89 25.96
N LYS A 159 11.80 -9.91 25.24
CA LYS A 159 10.51 -9.30 25.57
C LYS A 159 9.36 -10.34 25.57
N THR A 160 9.35 -11.25 24.62
CA THR A 160 8.35 -12.33 24.57
C THR A 160 8.57 -13.32 25.69
N ARG A 161 9.82 -13.62 26.03
CA ARG A 161 10.16 -14.51 27.14
C ARG A 161 9.75 -13.92 28.48
N ASP A 162 10.02 -12.64 28.69
CA ASP A 162 9.63 -11.91 29.90
C ASP A 162 8.10 -11.92 30.05
N TRP A 163 7.35 -11.65 28.99
CA TRP A 163 5.89 -11.74 28.99
C TRP A 163 5.40 -13.14 29.41
N ILE A 164 6.01 -14.23 28.90
CA ILE A 164 5.66 -15.59 29.31
C ILE A 164 5.95 -15.78 30.80
N THR A 165 7.11 -15.34 31.26
CA THR A 165 7.53 -15.47 32.67
C THR A 165 6.58 -14.71 33.60
N ASP A 166 6.18 -13.51 33.21
CA ASP A 166 5.20 -12.71 33.97
C ASP A 166 3.84 -13.42 34.05
N LYS A 167 3.35 -13.99 32.94
CA LYS A 167 2.10 -14.73 32.91
C LYS A 167 2.15 -16.03 33.73
N LEU A 168 3.26 -16.74 33.70
CA LEU A 168 3.47 -17.91 34.57
C LEU A 168 3.42 -17.53 36.06
N THR A 169 4.08 -16.41 36.41
CA THR A 169 4.11 -15.90 37.79
C THR A 169 2.71 -15.45 38.24
N GLU A 170 2.01 -14.69 37.40
CA GLU A 170 0.64 -14.20 37.66
C GLU A 170 -0.33 -15.36 37.95
N ARG A 171 -0.19 -16.46 37.22
CA ARG A 171 -1.05 -17.64 37.32
C ARG A 171 -0.52 -18.74 38.28
N GLN A 172 0.62 -18.51 38.91
CA GLN A 172 1.32 -19.47 39.78
C GLN A 172 1.62 -20.80 39.08
N LEU A 173 1.97 -20.75 37.80
CA LEU A 173 2.28 -21.87 36.95
C LEU A 173 3.81 -22.11 36.86
N SER A 174 4.22 -23.35 36.65
CA SER A 174 5.64 -23.75 36.56
C SER A 174 6.15 -23.59 35.11
N ALA A 175 7.30 -22.93 34.95
CA ALA A 175 7.98 -22.86 33.66
C ALA A 175 8.49 -24.27 33.22
N ILE A 176 8.77 -25.17 34.17
CA ILE A 176 9.19 -26.54 33.87
C ILE A 176 8.03 -27.32 33.24
N ASP A 177 6.82 -27.16 33.77
CA ASP A 177 5.65 -27.86 33.25
C ASP A 177 5.28 -27.36 31.84
N LEU A 178 5.38 -26.06 31.60
CA LEU A 178 5.22 -25.50 30.26
C LEU A 178 6.26 -26.04 29.28
N CYS A 179 7.54 -26.06 29.67
CA CYS A 179 8.61 -26.61 28.84
C CYS A 179 8.38 -28.10 28.55
N GLY A 180 7.95 -28.90 29.56
CA GLY A 180 7.58 -30.29 29.40
C GLY A 180 6.43 -30.51 28.41
N PHE A 181 5.39 -29.69 28.50
CA PHE A 181 4.25 -29.72 27.59
C PHE A 181 4.66 -29.43 26.12
N LEU A 182 5.57 -28.48 25.93
CA LEU A 182 6.05 -28.06 24.60
C LEU A 182 7.23 -28.90 24.07
N GLY A 183 7.76 -29.84 24.88
CA GLY A 183 8.90 -30.70 24.50
C GLY A 183 10.23 -29.94 24.36
N VAL A 184 10.40 -28.83 25.08
CA VAL A 184 11.63 -28.00 25.08
C VAL A 184 12.34 -28.10 26.43
N THR A 185 13.65 -27.82 26.47
CA THR A 185 14.44 -27.91 27.72
C THR A 185 14.37 -26.64 28.55
N SER A 186 14.13 -25.50 27.95
CA SER A 186 14.03 -24.22 28.64
C SER A 186 13.21 -23.19 27.86
N LEU A 187 12.76 -22.13 28.53
CA LEU A 187 12.07 -20.99 27.85
C LEU A 187 12.95 -20.32 26.79
N LYS A 188 14.28 -20.50 26.85
CA LYS A 188 15.22 -19.98 25.82
C LYS A 188 15.17 -20.77 24.51
N ASP A 189 14.64 -21.99 24.57
CA ASP A 189 14.54 -22.87 23.40
C ASP A 189 13.22 -22.69 22.65
N LEU A 190 12.29 -21.94 23.21
CA LEU A 190 11.03 -21.61 22.56
C LEU A 190 11.24 -20.83 21.26
N THR A 191 10.44 -21.17 20.28
CA THR A 191 10.35 -20.47 18.99
C THR A 191 9.02 -19.73 18.87
N TYR A 192 8.91 -18.85 17.89
CA TYR A 192 7.64 -18.16 17.63
C TYR A 192 6.53 -19.12 17.23
N GLY A 193 6.85 -20.28 16.65
CA GLY A 193 5.89 -21.36 16.37
C GLY A 193 5.27 -21.99 17.62
N ASN A 194 5.90 -21.87 18.79
CA ASN A 194 5.34 -22.37 20.05
C ASN A 194 4.33 -21.40 20.70
N ILE A 195 4.26 -20.12 20.25
CA ILE A 195 3.54 -19.07 20.97
C ILE A 195 2.05 -19.34 21.11
N ASP A 196 1.40 -19.88 20.09
CA ASP A 196 -0.04 -20.16 20.16
C ASP A 196 -0.32 -21.31 21.12
N ALA A 197 0.51 -22.37 21.13
CA ALA A 197 0.43 -23.44 22.13
C ALA A 197 0.72 -22.93 23.55
N VAL A 198 1.66 -21.98 23.72
CA VAL A 198 1.89 -21.28 25.00
C VAL A 198 0.65 -20.53 25.46
N LYS A 199 -0.01 -19.78 24.59
CA LYS A 199 -1.23 -19.03 24.93
C LYS A 199 -2.40 -19.93 25.30
N GLU A 200 -2.52 -21.08 24.63
CA GLU A 200 -3.57 -22.07 24.91
C GLU A 200 -3.32 -22.78 26.25
N TRP A 201 -2.05 -23.02 26.58
CA TRP A 201 -1.68 -23.69 27.85
C TRP A 201 -1.79 -22.73 29.04
N LEU A 202 -1.51 -21.45 28.86
CA LEU A 202 -1.68 -20.40 29.87
C LEU A 202 -3.14 -20.11 30.17
#